data_c6e5aef6105df4eec6675c73bcf6e375
#
_entry.id   c6e5aef6105df4eec6675c73bcf6e375
#
_cell.length_a   1.000
_cell.length_b   1.000
_cell.length_c   1.000
_cell.angle_alpha   90.00
_cell.angle_beta   90.00
_cell.angle_gamma   90.00
#
_symmetry.space_group_name_H-M   'P 1'
#
loop_
_entity.id
_entity.type
_entity.pdbx_description
1 polymer ?
#
loop_
_entity_poly.entity_id
_entity_poly.type
_entity_poly.pdbx_seq_one_letter_code
_entity_poly.pdbx_strand_id
1 'polypeptide(L)'
;MIFNKNQVLNNEVPDKILGIYYFEDSLNNIIYIGKSINIKKRLNQHLRNGRKRLISSFKSLKIKKLNTELEALLLESQEIKRYKPIYNRQLRRYKNIYSLYKKVNKDGYPIYYLDTTNSNSLLDFMSKKQAYNFLLDITNKFNLCEKLNGIDKINKSCFKYQIKICMGACIKKEQIHKYEKRFKDSLSSIYKLPNNCTLFFKYNDFITNVTILNNQVVEFGVRGKSKHKIDFISYDEIRIINSYIRKFPNRISKISNNKL
;
A
#
# COMPACT_ATOMS: atom_id res chain seq x y z
N MET A 1 15.51 -18.29 -12.00
CA MET A 1 16.38 -18.20 -13.18
C MET A 1 17.36 -17.07 -12.92
N ILE A 2 18.62 -17.26 -13.28
CA ILE A 2 19.68 -16.24 -13.08
C ILE A 2 20.33 -15.99 -14.45
N PHE A 3 20.57 -14.74 -14.78
CA PHE A 3 21.20 -14.27 -16.00
C PHE A 3 22.34 -13.31 -15.66
N ASN A 4 23.48 -13.43 -16.32
CA ASN A 4 24.53 -12.44 -16.20
C ASN A 4 24.20 -11.17 -17.02
N LYS A 5 25.00 -10.11 -16.83
CA LYS A 5 24.77 -8.83 -17.49
C LYS A 5 24.78 -8.94 -19.02
N ASN A 6 25.69 -9.69 -19.60
CA ASN A 6 25.80 -9.85 -21.05
C ASN A 6 24.55 -10.53 -21.63
N GLN A 7 24.06 -11.59 -21.00
CA GLN A 7 22.84 -12.27 -21.40
C GLN A 7 21.62 -11.33 -21.38
N VAL A 8 21.52 -10.45 -20.37
CA VAL A 8 20.46 -9.45 -20.31
C VAL A 8 20.58 -8.43 -21.44
N LEU A 9 21.80 -7.94 -21.71
CA LEU A 9 22.06 -6.97 -22.78
C LEU A 9 21.83 -7.57 -24.16
N ASN A 10 22.19 -8.85 -24.37
CA ASN A 10 21.93 -9.62 -25.58
C ASN A 10 20.49 -10.08 -25.74
N ASN A 11 19.57 -9.66 -24.80
CA ASN A 11 18.15 -10.00 -24.88
C ASN A 11 17.83 -11.51 -24.79
N GLU A 12 18.67 -12.29 -24.10
CA GLU A 12 18.55 -13.76 -23.97
C GLU A 12 17.48 -14.18 -22.94
N VAL A 13 16.92 -13.21 -22.17
CA VAL A 13 15.85 -13.49 -21.21
C VAL A 13 14.60 -13.97 -21.97
N PRO A 14 13.99 -15.11 -21.58
CA PRO A 14 12.80 -15.64 -22.25
C PRO A 14 11.62 -14.67 -22.22
N ASP A 15 10.78 -14.70 -23.24
CA ASP A 15 9.58 -13.89 -23.34
C ASP A 15 8.43 -14.44 -22.47
N LYS A 16 7.41 -13.62 -22.23
CA LYS A 16 6.16 -13.98 -21.52
C LYS A 16 6.34 -14.48 -20.09
N ILE A 17 7.43 -14.15 -19.40
CA ILE A 17 7.60 -14.47 -17.99
C ILE A 17 6.89 -13.40 -17.15
N LEU A 18 5.85 -13.82 -16.39
CA LEU A 18 5.24 -13.05 -15.33
C LEU A 18 5.98 -13.32 -14.00
N GLY A 19 6.31 -12.29 -13.25
CA GLY A 19 6.95 -12.45 -11.95
C GLY A 19 7.63 -11.20 -11.43
N ILE A 20 8.52 -11.40 -10.48
CA ILE A 20 9.42 -10.38 -9.95
C ILE A 20 10.87 -10.65 -10.37
N TYR A 21 11.65 -9.59 -10.49
CA TYR A 21 13.04 -9.68 -10.88
C TYR A 21 13.90 -8.76 -10.01
N TYR A 22 15.12 -9.20 -9.78
CA TYR A 22 16.10 -8.55 -8.92
C TYR A 22 17.35 -8.25 -9.73
N PHE A 23 17.80 -7.01 -9.70
CA PHE A 23 19.15 -6.68 -10.16
C PHE A 23 20.10 -6.74 -8.97
N GLU A 24 21.20 -7.46 -9.13
CA GLU A 24 22.23 -7.65 -8.12
C GLU A 24 23.55 -7.00 -8.60
N ASP A 25 24.30 -6.40 -7.68
CA ASP A 25 25.62 -5.84 -7.94
C ASP A 25 26.73 -6.92 -7.91
N SER A 26 28.00 -6.50 -8.01
CA SER A 26 29.17 -7.41 -7.96
C SER A 26 29.37 -8.09 -6.60
N LEU A 27 28.76 -7.58 -5.54
CA LEU A 27 28.79 -8.15 -4.19
C LEU A 27 27.53 -8.96 -3.87
N ASN A 28 26.70 -9.27 -4.90
CA ASN A 28 25.39 -9.93 -4.79
C ASN A 28 24.34 -9.17 -3.93
N ASN A 29 24.55 -7.87 -3.70
CA ASN A 29 23.52 -7.06 -3.06
C ASN A 29 22.40 -6.78 -4.04
N ILE A 30 21.14 -6.89 -3.59
CA ILE A 30 19.97 -6.53 -4.40
C ILE A 30 19.88 -5.01 -4.47
N ILE A 31 20.11 -4.45 -5.67
CA ILE A 31 20.13 -3.00 -5.92
C ILE A 31 18.82 -2.47 -6.52
N TYR A 32 18.00 -3.36 -7.11
CA TYR A 32 16.66 -3.02 -7.62
C TYR A 32 15.77 -4.25 -7.65
N ILE A 33 14.50 -4.08 -7.32
CA ILE A 33 13.43 -5.08 -7.46
C ILE A 33 12.33 -4.49 -8.34
N GLY A 34 11.76 -5.30 -9.21
CA GLY A 34 10.61 -4.91 -10.02
C GLY A 34 9.70 -6.09 -10.37
N LYS A 35 8.43 -5.80 -10.67
CA LYS A 35 7.47 -6.78 -11.18
C LYS A 35 7.14 -6.51 -12.64
N SER A 36 6.77 -7.57 -13.34
CA SER A 36 6.19 -7.42 -14.69
C SER A 36 5.32 -8.61 -15.03
N ILE A 37 4.32 -8.39 -15.87
CA ILE A 37 3.57 -9.47 -16.56
C ILE A 37 4.38 -10.03 -17.74
N ASN A 38 5.41 -9.31 -18.19
CA ASN A 38 6.39 -9.72 -19.17
C ASN A 38 7.73 -9.08 -18.84
N ILE A 39 8.59 -9.84 -18.17
CA ILE A 39 9.87 -9.34 -17.65
C ILE A 39 10.78 -8.90 -18.80
N LYS A 40 10.87 -9.65 -19.90
CA LYS A 40 11.70 -9.28 -21.05
C LYS A 40 11.36 -7.88 -21.60
N LYS A 41 10.08 -7.63 -21.85
CA LYS A 41 9.61 -6.30 -22.29
C LYS A 41 9.98 -5.19 -21.28
N ARG A 42 9.87 -5.50 -19.99
CA ARG A 42 10.21 -4.54 -18.93
C ARG A 42 11.70 -4.24 -18.84
N LEU A 43 12.56 -5.25 -19.03
CA LEU A 43 14.01 -5.07 -19.09
C LEU A 43 14.40 -4.18 -20.28
N ASN A 44 13.83 -4.42 -21.46
CA ASN A 44 14.05 -3.58 -22.64
C ASN A 44 13.63 -2.11 -22.41
N GLN A 45 12.54 -1.87 -21.63
CA GLN A 45 12.19 -0.51 -21.21
C GLN A 45 13.25 0.11 -20.29
N HIS A 46 13.83 -0.64 -19.36
CA HIS A 46 14.91 -0.14 -18.52
C HIS A 46 16.15 0.23 -19.33
N LEU A 47 16.51 -0.58 -20.32
CA LEU A 47 17.66 -0.33 -21.21
C LEU A 47 17.45 0.93 -22.06
N ARG A 48 16.24 1.16 -22.58
CA ARG A 48 15.89 2.32 -23.43
C ARG A 48 15.67 3.62 -22.64
N ASN A 49 15.01 3.55 -21.48
CA ASN A 49 14.53 4.72 -20.74
C ASN A 49 15.54 5.35 -19.78
N GLY A 50 16.83 5.25 -20.08
CA GLY A 50 17.87 6.06 -19.44
C GLY A 50 18.13 5.77 -17.96
N ARG A 51 17.83 4.58 -17.43
CA ARG A 51 18.27 4.17 -16.09
C ARG A 51 19.76 3.83 -16.06
N LYS A 52 20.58 4.72 -16.63
CA LYS A 52 22.03 4.53 -16.83
C LYS A 52 22.74 4.02 -15.58
N ARG A 53 22.47 4.62 -14.41
CA ARG A 53 23.09 4.20 -13.14
C ARG A 53 22.74 2.77 -12.73
N LEU A 54 21.48 2.33 -12.87
CA LEU A 54 21.08 0.96 -12.59
C LEU A 54 21.77 0.00 -13.56
N ILE A 55 21.74 0.33 -14.87
CA ILE A 55 22.32 -0.51 -15.93
C ILE A 55 23.85 -0.62 -15.81
N SER A 56 24.55 0.45 -15.39
CA SER A 56 26.00 0.39 -15.14
C SER A 56 26.32 -0.48 -13.91
N SER A 57 25.52 -0.39 -12.86
CA SER A 57 25.84 -0.98 -11.54
C SER A 57 25.47 -2.46 -11.41
N PHE A 58 24.52 -3.00 -12.20
CA PHE A 58 24.15 -4.40 -12.05
C PHE A 58 25.15 -5.36 -12.69
N LYS A 59 25.31 -6.52 -12.07
CA LYS A 59 26.14 -7.65 -12.54
C LYS A 59 25.32 -8.84 -12.97
N SER A 60 24.25 -9.15 -12.22
CA SER A 60 23.35 -10.25 -12.49
C SER A 60 21.87 -9.86 -12.34
N LEU A 61 21.03 -10.63 -12.98
CA LEU A 61 19.57 -10.57 -12.92
C LEU A 61 19.02 -11.89 -12.40
N LYS A 62 18.31 -11.86 -11.28
CA LYS A 62 17.57 -13.00 -10.76
C LYS A 62 16.08 -12.84 -11.05
N ILE A 63 15.42 -13.88 -11.57
CA ILE A 63 13.98 -13.88 -11.88
C ILE A 63 13.28 -14.94 -11.05
N LYS A 64 12.22 -14.54 -10.34
CA LYS A 64 11.25 -15.41 -9.67
C LYS A 64 9.96 -15.39 -10.49
N LYS A 65 9.70 -16.49 -11.21
CA LYS A 65 8.45 -16.68 -11.96
C LYS A 65 7.28 -16.81 -10.98
N LEU A 66 6.16 -16.18 -11.29
CA LEU A 66 4.93 -16.19 -10.52
C LEU A 66 3.75 -16.50 -11.43
N ASN A 67 2.58 -16.75 -10.84
CA ASN A 67 1.42 -17.21 -11.58
C ASN A 67 0.40 -16.11 -11.87
N THR A 68 0.36 -15.05 -11.03
CA THR A 68 -0.62 -13.96 -11.17
C THR A 68 0.00 -12.59 -10.98
N GLU A 69 -0.60 -11.57 -11.62
CA GLU A 69 -0.14 -10.18 -11.47
C GLU A 69 -0.32 -9.66 -10.04
N LEU A 70 -1.42 -10.04 -9.35
CA LEU A 70 -1.67 -9.61 -7.98
C LEU A 70 -0.64 -10.19 -7.01
N GLU A 71 -0.29 -11.47 -7.17
CA GLU A 71 0.80 -12.10 -6.40
C GLU A 71 2.12 -11.34 -6.62
N ALA A 72 2.44 -11.02 -7.88
CA ALA A 72 3.66 -10.28 -8.20
C ALA A 72 3.69 -8.88 -7.59
N LEU A 73 2.56 -8.15 -7.57
CA LEU A 73 2.43 -6.83 -6.96
C LEU A 73 2.64 -6.86 -5.44
N LEU A 74 2.00 -7.81 -4.76
CA LEU A 74 2.10 -7.95 -3.31
C LEU A 74 3.50 -8.42 -2.89
N LEU A 75 4.07 -9.37 -3.63
CA LEU A 75 5.41 -9.87 -3.35
C LEU A 75 6.48 -8.81 -3.61
N GLU A 76 6.39 -8.05 -4.72
CA GLU A 76 7.29 -6.90 -4.98
C GLU A 76 7.29 -5.92 -3.81
N SER A 77 6.11 -5.57 -3.28
CA SER A 77 5.97 -4.67 -2.13
C SER A 77 6.72 -5.21 -0.90
N GLN A 78 6.55 -6.48 -0.57
CA GLN A 78 7.22 -7.12 0.58
C GLN A 78 8.72 -7.23 0.38
N GLU A 79 9.17 -7.64 -0.81
CA GLU A 79 10.60 -7.79 -1.11
C GLU A 79 11.34 -6.45 -1.12
N ILE A 80 10.73 -5.37 -1.63
CA ILE A 80 11.31 -4.03 -1.55
C ILE A 80 11.44 -3.57 -0.10
N LYS A 81 10.46 -3.87 0.75
CA LYS A 81 10.49 -3.57 2.18
C LYS A 81 11.58 -4.36 2.92
N ARG A 82 11.79 -5.61 2.54
CA ARG A 82 12.82 -6.49 3.11
C ARG A 82 14.23 -6.06 2.73
N TYR A 83 14.49 -5.89 1.43
CA TYR A 83 15.85 -5.65 0.92
C TYR A 83 16.25 -4.18 0.82
N LYS A 84 15.28 -3.26 0.81
CA LYS A 84 15.48 -1.81 0.71
C LYS A 84 16.45 -1.39 -0.42
N PRO A 85 16.23 -1.84 -1.68
CA PRO A 85 17.19 -1.67 -2.75
C PRO A 85 17.45 -0.21 -3.08
N ILE A 86 18.70 0.14 -3.41
CA ILE A 86 19.12 1.54 -3.57
C ILE A 86 18.43 2.27 -4.72
N TYR A 87 17.95 1.54 -5.75
CA TYR A 87 17.28 2.12 -6.91
C TYR A 87 15.74 2.08 -6.84
N ASN A 88 15.13 1.50 -5.77
CA ASN A 88 13.70 1.56 -5.49
C ASN A 88 13.36 2.78 -4.62
N ARG A 89 13.35 3.98 -5.20
CA ARG A 89 13.24 5.24 -4.43
C ARG A 89 11.97 5.40 -3.58
N GLN A 90 10.84 4.90 -4.03
CA GLN A 90 9.53 5.17 -3.41
C GLN A 90 9.25 4.36 -2.13
N LEU A 91 9.77 3.14 -2.01
CA LEU A 91 9.46 2.22 -0.89
C LEU A 91 10.64 2.05 0.08
N ARG A 92 11.73 2.79 -0.10
CA ARG A 92 12.99 2.62 0.64
C ARG A 92 13.07 3.37 1.97
N ARG A 93 12.24 4.40 2.19
CA ARG A 93 12.34 5.25 3.39
C ARG A 93 11.61 4.63 4.58
N TYR A 94 12.23 3.65 5.19
CA TYR A 94 11.71 2.86 6.31
C TYR A 94 12.09 3.41 7.69
N LYS A 95 12.34 4.69 7.87
CA LYS A 95 12.85 5.15 9.17
C LYS A 95 11.75 5.36 10.23
N ASN A 96 10.52 5.66 9.81
CA ASN A 96 9.42 5.80 10.76
C ASN A 96 8.14 5.29 10.09
N ILE A 97 7.48 4.31 10.68
CA ILE A 97 6.10 3.98 10.36
C ILE A 97 5.24 5.07 10.97
N TYR A 98 4.38 5.67 10.18
CA TYR A 98 3.37 6.62 10.66
C TYR A 98 2.04 5.90 10.70
N SER A 99 1.41 5.88 11.85
CA SER A 99 0.17 5.16 12.07
C SER A 99 -0.98 6.11 12.34
N LEU A 100 -2.14 5.78 11.80
CA LEU A 100 -3.40 6.48 12.05
C LEU A 100 -4.10 5.85 13.24
N TYR A 101 -4.48 6.69 14.17
CA TYR A 101 -5.23 6.31 15.37
C TYR A 101 -6.53 7.09 15.48
N LYS A 102 -7.43 6.63 16.34
CA LYS A 102 -8.63 7.37 16.77
C LYS A 102 -8.63 7.54 18.29
N LYS A 103 -9.20 8.63 18.76
CA LYS A 103 -9.53 8.84 20.17
C LYS A 103 -10.72 9.80 20.29
N VAL A 104 -11.27 9.93 21.47
CA VAL A 104 -12.19 11.02 21.81
C VAL A 104 -11.39 12.12 22.47
N ASN A 105 -11.58 13.36 22.04
CA ASN A 105 -10.91 14.52 22.65
C ASN A 105 -11.61 14.93 23.98
N LYS A 106 -11.04 15.92 24.68
CA LYS A 106 -11.60 16.39 25.99
C LYS A 106 -13.02 16.96 25.86
N ASP A 107 -13.42 17.40 24.66
CA ASP A 107 -14.74 18.00 24.40
C ASP A 107 -15.75 16.97 23.89
N GLY A 108 -15.42 15.67 23.87
CA GLY A 108 -16.29 14.57 23.46
C GLY A 108 -16.29 14.29 21.96
N TYR A 109 -15.54 14.99 21.13
CA TYR A 109 -15.49 14.73 19.69
C TYR A 109 -14.54 13.58 19.37
N PRO A 110 -14.94 12.58 18.56
CA PRO A 110 -14.02 11.58 18.04
C PRO A 110 -13.11 12.21 16.98
N ILE A 111 -11.81 11.91 17.06
CA ILE A 111 -10.79 12.49 16.18
C ILE A 111 -9.81 11.43 15.71
N TYR A 112 -9.19 11.69 14.55
CA TYR A 112 -8.00 10.99 14.10
C TYR A 112 -6.73 11.73 14.50
N TYR A 113 -5.65 10.99 14.71
CA TYR A 113 -4.32 11.55 14.88
C TYR A 113 -3.26 10.60 14.30
N LEU A 114 -2.11 11.15 13.97
CA LEU A 114 -0.96 10.42 13.46
C LEU A 114 0.11 10.32 14.54
N ASP A 115 0.67 9.12 14.72
CA ASP A 115 1.78 8.88 15.63
C ASP A 115 2.74 7.83 15.04
N THR A 116 3.90 7.64 15.66
CA THR A 116 4.93 6.66 15.27
C THR A 116 4.92 5.39 16.10
N THR A 117 4.01 5.27 17.06
CA THR A 117 3.80 4.07 17.88
C THR A 117 3.00 3.03 17.11
N ASN A 118 3.43 1.76 17.10
CA ASN A 118 2.85 0.71 16.26
C ASN A 118 1.80 -0.18 16.94
N SER A 119 1.29 0.17 18.12
CA SER A 119 0.29 -0.62 18.81
C SER A 119 -1.14 -0.14 18.54
N ASN A 120 -2.05 -1.03 18.15
CA ASN A 120 -3.48 -0.76 17.96
C ASN A 120 -3.83 0.36 16.97
N SER A 121 -3.03 0.53 15.91
CA SER A 121 -3.30 1.49 14.84
C SER A 121 -4.49 1.07 13.97
N LEU A 122 -5.15 2.04 13.36
CA LEU A 122 -6.16 1.80 12.32
C LEU A 122 -5.52 1.45 10.98
N LEU A 123 -4.44 2.16 10.63
CA LEU A 123 -3.66 1.99 9.39
C LEU A 123 -2.22 2.42 9.61
N ASP A 124 -1.29 1.74 8.92
CA ASP A 124 0.13 2.04 8.93
C ASP A 124 0.61 2.54 7.58
N PHE A 125 1.44 3.58 7.57
CA PHE A 125 1.94 4.25 6.37
C PHE A 125 3.46 4.27 6.36
N MET A 126 4.03 4.09 5.17
CA MET A 126 5.47 4.05 4.98
C MET A 126 6.14 5.43 4.94
N SER A 127 5.36 6.52 4.94
CA SER A 127 5.89 7.88 5.02
C SER A 127 4.89 8.84 5.66
N LYS A 128 5.43 9.88 6.33
CA LYS A 128 4.64 10.98 6.89
C LYS A 128 3.74 11.65 5.85
N LYS A 129 4.26 11.87 4.64
CA LYS A 129 3.50 12.48 3.55
C LYS A 129 2.28 11.64 3.16
N GLN A 130 2.45 10.31 3.07
CA GLN A 130 1.35 9.40 2.75
C GLN A 130 0.28 9.40 3.86
N ALA A 131 0.70 9.32 5.12
CA ALA A 131 -0.20 9.39 6.28
C ALA A 131 -0.98 10.71 6.33
N TYR A 132 -0.28 11.83 6.15
CA TYR A 132 -0.89 13.16 6.15
C TYR A 132 -1.88 13.36 5.01
N ASN A 133 -1.52 12.97 3.78
CA ASN A 133 -2.43 13.05 2.64
C ASN A 133 -3.68 12.19 2.86
N PHE A 134 -3.52 10.97 3.39
CA PHE A 134 -4.67 10.13 3.73
C PHE A 134 -5.59 10.80 4.78
N LEU A 135 -4.99 11.37 5.86
CA LEU A 135 -5.75 12.07 6.89
C LEU A 135 -6.49 13.30 6.31
N LEU A 136 -5.84 14.06 5.43
CA LEU A 136 -6.44 15.19 4.75
C LEU A 136 -7.61 14.75 3.85
N ASP A 137 -7.41 13.72 3.04
CA ASP A 137 -8.42 13.19 2.12
C ASP A 137 -9.67 12.69 2.85
N ILE A 138 -9.50 11.90 3.92
CA ILE A 138 -10.63 11.39 4.70
C ILE A 138 -11.36 12.51 5.45
N THR A 139 -10.60 13.47 5.99
CA THR A 139 -11.17 14.65 6.68
C THR A 139 -12.01 15.49 5.73
N ASN A 140 -11.54 15.74 4.52
CA ASN A 140 -12.26 16.48 3.49
C ASN A 140 -13.48 15.72 2.99
N LYS A 141 -13.32 14.45 2.67
CA LYS A 141 -14.39 13.59 2.12
C LYS A 141 -15.61 13.50 3.03
N PHE A 142 -15.41 13.48 4.34
CA PHE A 142 -16.48 13.33 5.33
C PHE A 142 -16.80 14.62 6.08
N ASN A 143 -16.28 15.76 5.59
CA ASN A 143 -16.46 17.08 6.22
C ASN A 143 -16.15 17.07 7.72
N LEU A 144 -15.07 16.38 8.10
CA LEU A 144 -14.57 16.40 9.47
C LEU A 144 -13.78 17.71 9.73
N CYS A 145 -13.57 18.03 11.00
CA CYS A 145 -12.87 19.25 11.35
C CYS A 145 -11.35 19.10 11.20
N GLU A 146 -10.73 19.88 10.33
CA GLU A 146 -9.27 19.86 10.11
C GLU A 146 -8.49 20.21 11.37
N LYS A 147 -8.98 21.17 12.17
CA LYS A 147 -8.34 21.57 13.42
C LYS A 147 -8.37 20.47 14.47
N LEU A 148 -9.54 19.81 14.67
CA LEU A 148 -9.66 18.70 15.62
C LEU A 148 -8.78 17.51 15.23
N ASN A 149 -8.59 17.27 13.93
CA ASN A 149 -7.74 16.19 13.41
C ASN A 149 -6.26 16.63 13.23
N GLY A 150 -5.85 17.80 13.74
CA GLY A 150 -4.45 18.23 13.75
C GLY A 150 -3.87 18.65 12.40
N ILE A 151 -4.72 18.88 11.40
CA ILE A 151 -4.33 19.36 10.06
C ILE A 151 -4.14 20.88 10.09
N ASP A 152 -5.15 21.61 10.60
CA ASP A 152 -5.08 23.06 10.81
C ASP A 152 -4.55 23.34 12.23
N LYS A 153 -3.51 24.16 12.32
CA LYS A 153 -2.83 24.52 13.57
C LYS A 153 -3.16 25.93 14.09
N ILE A 154 -4.13 26.61 13.49
CA ILE A 154 -4.52 27.97 13.88
C ILE A 154 -5.12 27.96 15.28
N ASN A 155 -4.74 28.92 16.14
CA ASN A 155 -5.21 28.96 17.54
C ASN A 155 -6.70 29.33 17.69
N LYS A 156 -7.27 30.11 16.77
CA LYS A 156 -8.70 30.50 16.74
C LYS A 156 -9.55 29.47 15.99
N SER A 157 -10.72 29.86 15.50
CA SER A 157 -11.54 29.01 14.60
C SER A 157 -10.76 28.60 13.35
N CYS A 158 -10.96 27.36 12.86
CA CYS A 158 -10.29 26.91 11.66
C CYS A 158 -10.72 27.72 10.42
N PHE A 159 -9.87 27.74 9.40
CA PHE A 159 -10.13 28.47 8.15
C PHE A 159 -11.47 28.10 7.53
N LYS A 160 -11.81 26.80 7.46
CA LYS A 160 -13.09 26.33 6.90
C LYS A 160 -14.32 26.88 7.64
N TYR A 161 -14.22 27.12 8.95
CA TYR A 161 -15.31 27.74 9.68
C TYR A 161 -15.44 29.24 9.34
N GLN A 162 -14.34 29.95 9.21
CA GLN A 162 -14.34 31.37 8.85
C GLN A 162 -15.01 31.61 7.49
N ILE A 163 -14.78 30.74 6.52
CA ILE A 163 -15.41 30.80 5.19
C ILE A 163 -16.76 30.03 5.12
N LYS A 164 -17.34 29.67 6.25
CA LYS A 164 -18.66 29.02 6.39
C LYS A 164 -18.81 27.67 5.68
N ILE A 165 -17.72 26.92 5.49
CA ILE A 165 -17.74 25.59 4.86
C ILE A 165 -17.92 24.47 5.89
N CYS A 166 -17.65 24.72 7.19
CA CYS A 166 -17.84 23.73 8.25
C CYS A 166 -18.78 24.19 9.36
N MET A 167 -19.28 23.23 10.14
CA MET A 167 -20.29 23.48 11.18
C MET A 167 -19.70 23.93 12.54
N GLY A 168 -18.36 24.08 12.66
CA GLY A 168 -17.71 24.66 13.81
C GLY A 168 -17.50 23.71 14.99
N ALA A 169 -17.20 22.44 14.75
CA ALA A 169 -16.86 21.48 15.80
C ALA A 169 -15.69 21.96 16.69
N CYS A 170 -14.67 22.58 16.10
CA CYS A 170 -13.51 23.09 16.85
C CYS A 170 -13.80 24.27 17.79
N ILE A 171 -14.95 24.90 17.68
CA ILE A 171 -15.46 25.98 18.54
C ILE A 171 -16.74 25.58 19.26
N LYS A 172 -17.06 24.28 19.31
CA LYS A 172 -18.19 23.66 20.01
C LYS A 172 -19.58 24.11 19.53
N LYS A 173 -19.69 24.67 18.33
CA LYS A 173 -20.99 25.04 17.74
C LYS A 173 -21.70 23.85 17.11
N GLU A 174 -20.98 22.87 16.59
CA GLU A 174 -21.57 21.65 16.06
C GLU A 174 -21.89 20.67 17.18
N GLN A 175 -23.08 20.08 17.13
CA GLN A 175 -23.48 19.02 18.07
C GLN A 175 -22.63 17.75 17.88
N ILE A 176 -22.16 17.19 19.00
CA ILE A 176 -21.26 16.01 19.00
C ILE A 176 -21.84 14.84 18.21
N HIS A 177 -23.13 14.52 18.39
CA HIS A 177 -23.76 13.39 17.72
C HIS A 177 -23.80 13.53 16.20
N LYS A 178 -23.95 14.75 15.65
CA LYS A 178 -23.91 15.01 14.20
C LYS A 178 -22.50 14.83 13.63
N TYR A 179 -21.49 15.28 14.36
CA TYR A 179 -20.09 15.07 14.02
C TYR A 179 -19.72 13.59 14.10
N GLU A 180 -20.14 12.89 15.18
CA GLU A 180 -19.88 11.48 15.41
C GLU A 180 -20.46 10.59 14.32
N LYS A 181 -21.64 10.89 13.78
CA LYS A 181 -22.22 10.16 12.64
C LYS A 181 -21.29 10.18 11.45
N ARG A 182 -20.82 11.38 11.02
CA ARG A 182 -19.86 11.51 9.91
C ARG A 182 -18.53 10.84 10.21
N PHE A 183 -18.07 10.90 11.46
CA PHE A 183 -16.85 10.19 11.88
C PHE A 183 -17.02 8.67 11.78
N LYS A 184 -18.16 8.09 12.18
CA LYS A 184 -18.48 6.67 12.02
C LYS A 184 -18.51 6.27 10.53
N ASP A 185 -19.13 7.09 9.68
CA ASP A 185 -19.15 6.87 8.23
C ASP A 185 -17.73 6.90 7.64
N SER A 186 -16.90 7.83 8.10
CA SER A 186 -15.49 7.91 7.69
C SER A 186 -14.70 6.69 8.15
N LEU A 187 -14.91 6.25 9.38
CA LEU A 187 -14.27 5.05 9.93
C LEU A 187 -14.63 3.79 9.12
N SER A 188 -15.92 3.63 8.78
CA SER A 188 -16.39 2.55 7.93
C SER A 188 -15.76 2.60 6.53
N SER A 189 -15.47 3.80 6.01
CA SER A 189 -14.82 3.96 4.70
C SER A 189 -13.32 3.60 4.68
N ILE A 190 -12.65 3.66 5.83
CA ILE A 190 -11.26 3.18 5.97
C ILE A 190 -11.21 1.69 5.64
N TYR A 191 -12.22 0.95 6.04
CA TYR A 191 -12.35 -0.49 5.90
C TYR A 191 -13.13 -0.87 4.62
N LYS A 192 -12.73 -0.32 3.46
CA LYS A 192 -13.37 -0.65 2.17
C LYS A 192 -13.30 -2.13 1.80
N LEU A 193 -12.33 -2.84 2.32
CA LEU A 193 -12.24 -4.28 2.18
C LEU A 193 -12.94 -4.94 3.36
N PRO A 194 -13.67 -6.04 3.14
CA PRO A 194 -14.25 -6.81 4.24
C PRO A 194 -13.16 -7.20 5.23
N ASN A 195 -13.45 -7.03 6.53
CA ASN A 195 -12.53 -7.43 7.58
C ASN A 195 -12.68 -8.91 7.91
N ASN A 196 -11.63 -9.54 8.40
CA ASN A 196 -11.61 -10.97 8.79
C ASN A 196 -12.16 -11.87 7.68
N CYS A 197 -11.64 -11.69 6.48
CA CYS A 197 -12.06 -12.42 5.30
C CYS A 197 -10.89 -12.86 4.41
N THR A 198 -11.17 -13.80 3.53
CA THR A 198 -10.28 -14.13 2.41
C THR A 198 -10.94 -13.72 1.11
N LEU A 199 -10.24 -12.89 0.34
CA LEU A 199 -10.63 -12.50 -1.02
C LEU A 199 -10.00 -13.46 -2.02
N PHE A 200 -10.77 -13.85 -3.02
CA PHE A 200 -10.32 -14.73 -4.11
C PHE A 200 -10.39 -13.99 -5.44
N PHE A 201 -9.27 -13.95 -6.16
CA PHE A 201 -9.13 -13.28 -7.44
C PHE A 201 -8.79 -14.29 -8.53
N LYS A 202 -9.63 -14.38 -9.54
CA LYS A 202 -9.39 -15.25 -10.71
C LYS A 202 -8.47 -14.55 -11.71
N TYR A 203 -7.44 -15.28 -12.18
CA TYR A 203 -6.55 -14.85 -13.24
C TYR A 203 -6.21 -16.06 -14.11
N ASN A 204 -6.83 -16.19 -15.30
CA ASN A 204 -6.79 -17.39 -16.13
C ASN A 204 -7.19 -18.62 -15.28
N ASP A 205 -6.36 -19.66 -15.27
CA ASP A 205 -6.57 -20.90 -14.51
C ASP A 205 -6.14 -20.81 -13.03
N PHE A 206 -5.65 -19.64 -12.61
CA PHE A 206 -5.15 -19.44 -11.24
C PHE A 206 -6.13 -18.64 -10.39
N ILE A 207 -6.17 -18.97 -9.09
CA ILE A 207 -6.90 -18.24 -8.08
C ILE A 207 -5.90 -17.71 -7.06
N THR A 208 -5.78 -16.37 -6.98
CA THR A 208 -5.02 -15.73 -5.91
C THR A 208 -5.94 -15.51 -4.73
N ASN A 209 -5.54 -15.99 -3.55
CA ASN A 209 -6.19 -15.71 -2.28
C ASN A 209 -5.41 -14.64 -1.52
N VAL A 210 -6.15 -13.75 -0.84
CA VAL A 210 -5.61 -12.70 0.01
C VAL A 210 -6.39 -12.70 1.31
N THR A 211 -5.73 -12.98 2.42
CA THR A 211 -6.34 -13.03 3.75
C THR A 211 -6.17 -11.70 4.47
N ILE A 212 -7.28 -11.16 4.95
CA ILE A 212 -7.35 -9.90 5.69
C ILE A 212 -7.83 -10.21 7.10
N LEU A 213 -7.04 -9.83 8.10
CA LEU A 213 -7.38 -9.90 9.53
C LEU A 213 -7.12 -8.54 10.16
N ASN A 214 -8.04 -8.07 11.00
CA ASN A 214 -7.93 -6.78 11.69
C ASN A 214 -7.57 -5.61 10.73
N ASN A 215 -8.20 -5.60 9.55
CA ASN A 215 -8.00 -4.62 8.47
C ASN A 215 -6.59 -4.58 7.88
N GLN A 216 -5.80 -5.62 8.09
CA GLN A 216 -4.45 -5.76 7.54
C GLN A 216 -4.37 -7.01 6.68
N VAL A 217 -3.65 -6.93 5.57
CA VAL A 217 -3.31 -8.12 4.79
C VAL A 217 -2.28 -8.90 5.58
N VAL A 218 -2.58 -10.15 5.90
CA VAL A 218 -1.68 -11.01 6.68
C VAL A 218 -1.04 -12.11 5.85
N GLU A 219 -1.72 -12.50 4.77
CA GLU A 219 -1.26 -13.58 3.91
C GLU A 219 -1.82 -13.43 2.49
N PHE A 220 -1.06 -13.87 1.50
CA PHE A 220 -1.52 -14.00 0.11
C PHE A 220 -0.83 -15.17 -0.58
N GLY A 221 -1.40 -15.64 -1.69
CA GLY A 221 -0.80 -16.73 -2.46
C GLY A 221 -1.67 -17.17 -3.61
N VAL A 222 -1.22 -18.19 -4.33
CA VAL A 222 -1.98 -18.83 -5.41
C VAL A 222 -2.33 -20.24 -4.98
N ARG A 223 -3.62 -20.56 -5.05
CA ARG A 223 -4.18 -21.84 -4.59
C ARG A 223 -3.40 -23.03 -5.20
N GLY A 224 -2.88 -23.92 -4.35
CA GLY A 224 -2.10 -25.09 -4.76
C GLY A 224 -0.71 -24.79 -5.34
N LYS A 225 -0.22 -23.53 -5.33
CA LYS A 225 1.06 -23.15 -5.93
C LYS A 225 1.98 -22.39 -4.98
N SER A 226 1.44 -21.40 -4.25
CA SER A 226 2.26 -20.52 -3.40
C SER A 226 1.47 -20.04 -2.20
N LYS A 227 2.22 -19.74 -1.13
CA LYS A 227 1.72 -19.13 0.09
C LYS A 227 2.78 -18.19 0.66
N HIS A 228 2.42 -16.93 0.89
CA HIS A 228 3.30 -15.89 1.37
C HIS A 228 2.66 -15.23 2.59
N LYS A 229 3.38 -15.21 3.72
CA LYS A 229 3.01 -14.39 4.88
C LYS A 229 3.49 -12.97 4.65
N ILE A 230 2.77 -12.00 5.19
CA ILE A 230 3.16 -10.60 5.21
C ILE A 230 4.09 -10.39 6.41
N ASP A 231 5.34 -10.02 6.15
CA ASP A 231 6.32 -9.70 7.19
C ASP A 231 6.26 -8.20 7.56
N PHE A 232 5.86 -7.36 6.60
CA PHE A 232 5.83 -5.90 6.74
C PHE A 232 4.41 -5.40 6.50
N ILE A 233 3.63 -5.34 7.59
CA ILE A 233 2.25 -4.86 7.55
C ILE A 233 2.24 -3.36 7.27
N SER A 234 1.53 -2.95 6.21
CA SER A 234 1.36 -1.55 5.88
C SER A 234 0.09 -1.29 5.07
N TYR A 235 -0.25 -0.01 4.88
CA TYR A 235 -1.36 0.41 4.02
C TYR A 235 -1.10 0.13 2.52
N ASP A 236 0.15 -0.10 2.12
CA ASP A 236 0.48 -0.33 0.72
C ASP A 236 -0.21 -1.57 0.15
N GLU A 237 -0.31 -2.65 0.91
CA GLU A 237 -0.98 -3.89 0.49
C GLU A 237 -2.48 -3.65 0.25
N ILE A 238 -3.14 -2.93 1.17
CA ILE A 238 -4.56 -2.53 1.01
C ILE A 238 -4.73 -1.65 -0.23
N ARG A 239 -3.82 -0.70 -0.45
CA ARG A 239 -3.84 0.18 -1.63
C ARG A 239 -3.65 -0.59 -2.93
N ILE A 240 -2.73 -1.56 -2.95
CA ILE A 240 -2.49 -2.45 -4.09
C ILE A 240 -3.78 -3.22 -4.41
N ILE A 241 -4.41 -3.84 -3.42
CA ILE A 241 -5.63 -4.63 -3.59
C ILE A 241 -6.78 -3.74 -4.11
N ASN A 242 -7.01 -2.59 -3.49
CA ASN A 242 -8.05 -1.64 -3.92
C ASN A 242 -7.80 -1.14 -5.35
N SER A 243 -6.54 -0.88 -5.73
CA SER A 243 -6.19 -0.49 -7.09
C SER A 243 -6.42 -1.62 -8.08
N TYR A 244 -6.09 -2.86 -7.69
CA TYR A 244 -6.30 -4.04 -8.51
C TYR A 244 -7.80 -4.32 -8.74
N ILE A 245 -8.63 -4.21 -7.70
CA ILE A 245 -10.09 -4.36 -7.80
C ILE A 245 -10.67 -3.31 -8.75
N ARG A 246 -10.25 -2.04 -8.63
CA ARG A 246 -10.74 -0.98 -9.54
C ARG A 246 -10.36 -1.23 -11.00
N LYS A 247 -9.16 -1.74 -11.24
CA LYS A 247 -8.66 -2.04 -12.59
C LYS A 247 -9.31 -3.28 -13.19
N PHE A 248 -9.63 -4.26 -12.36
CA PHE A 248 -10.14 -5.57 -12.76
C PHE A 248 -11.32 -6.02 -11.89
N PRO A 249 -12.48 -5.33 -11.92
CA PRO A 249 -13.61 -5.62 -11.03
C PRO A 249 -14.14 -7.05 -11.21
N ASN A 250 -14.11 -7.58 -12.42
CA ASN A 250 -14.62 -8.92 -12.75
C ASN A 250 -13.68 -10.07 -12.30
N ARG A 251 -12.51 -9.78 -11.76
CA ARG A 251 -11.58 -10.81 -11.27
C ARG A 251 -11.86 -11.24 -9.84
N ILE A 252 -12.57 -10.47 -9.05
CA ILE A 252 -13.04 -10.90 -7.74
C ILE A 252 -14.08 -12.00 -7.92
N SER A 253 -13.78 -13.21 -7.46
CA SER A 253 -14.64 -14.38 -7.67
C SER A 253 -15.42 -14.78 -6.42
N LYS A 254 -14.88 -14.54 -5.24
CA LYS A 254 -15.47 -14.93 -3.96
C LYS A 254 -14.90 -14.13 -2.80
N ILE A 255 -15.74 -13.93 -1.78
CA ILE A 255 -15.34 -13.42 -0.47
C ILE A 255 -15.77 -14.48 0.54
N SER A 256 -14.84 -14.96 1.37
CA SER A 256 -15.12 -15.91 2.43
C SER A 256 -14.82 -15.25 3.77
N ASN A 257 -15.82 -15.18 4.65
CA ASN A 257 -15.60 -14.68 6.00
C ASN A 257 -14.80 -15.71 6.80
N ASN A 258 -13.72 -15.27 7.42
CA ASN A 258 -12.96 -16.08 8.37
C ASN A 258 -13.72 -15.97 9.71
N LYS A 259 -14.32 -17.06 10.17
CA LYS A 259 -14.78 -17.16 11.57
C LYS A 259 -13.52 -17.14 12.44
N LEU A 260 -13.42 -16.17 13.33
CA LEU A 260 -12.44 -16.12 14.42
C LEU A 260 -12.75 -17.24 15.42
#